data_8aa27dfc5315ca5081110602036e2073
#
_entry.id   8aa27dfc5315ca5081110602036e2073
#
_cell.length_a   1.000
_cell.length_b   1.000
_cell.length_c   1.000
_cell.angle_alpha   90.00
_cell.angle_beta   90.00
_cell.angle_gamma   90.00
#
_symmetry.space_group_name_H-M   'P 1'
#
loop_
_entity.id
_entity.type
_entity.pdbx_description
1 polymer ?
#
loop_
_entity_poly.entity_id
_entity_poly.type
_entity_poly.pdbx_seq_one_letter_code
_entity_poly.pdbx_strand_id
1 'polypeptide(L)'
;GTLGLRYGLTGNTDIYGSGSYLWHEERKLDGNGKTRNKRMSDISAGISHTFLKDGKNPALIAFLESTVYEKSRNKASSGKSWLIGATTYKAIDPIVLSLTAAYRINGSKTLSDDVKYKAGNYWMLNPNISFAANDRISLTGGIQWLGKQPDRIDGKKESARNTSTYAHFGAGFGFTKTAALNASARFNVSGQSSSELKLGVQHTF
;
A
#
# COMPACT_ATOMS: atom_id res chain seq x y z
N GLY A 1 0.26 9.98 -8.35
CA GLY A 1 0.67 8.77 -9.06
C GLY A 1 1.72 8.00 -8.29
N THR A 2 1.74 6.69 -8.46
CA THR A 2 2.75 5.80 -7.89
C THR A 2 3.44 5.04 -9.02
N LEU A 3 4.76 5.00 -9.01
CA LEU A 3 5.57 4.19 -9.89
C LEU A 3 6.24 3.10 -9.07
N GLY A 4 6.11 1.86 -9.50
CA GLY A 4 6.74 0.70 -8.86
C GLY A 4 7.58 -0.09 -9.86
N LEU A 5 8.71 -0.59 -9.41
CA LEU A 5 9.61 -1.47 -10.15
C LEU A 5 9.84 -2.74 -9.32
N ARG A 6 9.87 -3.88 -9.99
CA ARG A 6 10.18 -5.18 -9.39
C ARG A 6 11.21 -5.91 -10.24
N TYR A 7 12.18 -6.51 -9.58
CA TYR A 7 13.24 -7.28 -10.21
C TYR A 7 13.45 -8.60 -9.49
N GLY A 8 13.40 -9.72 -10.22
CA GLY A 8 13.66 -11.05 -9.69
C GLY A 8 15.17 -11.28 -9.51
N LEU A 9 15.60 -11.50 -8.28
CA LEU A 9 16.98 -11.87 -7.96
C LEU A 9 17.22 -13.36 -8.19
N THR A 10 16.23 -14.17 -7.84
CA THR A 10 16.24 -15.63 -8.03
C THR A 10 14.84 -16.10 -8.40
N GLY A 11 14.67 -17.39 -8.68
CA GLY A 11 13.34 -17.95 -8.97
C GLY A 11 12.31 -17.83 -7.82
N ASN A 12 12.75 -17.46 -6.61
CA ASN A 12 11.91 -17.36 -5.42
C ASN A 12 12.04 -16.02 -4.68
N THR A 13 12.95 -15.14 -5.10
CA THR A 13 13.25 -13.89 -4.38
C THR A 13 13.22 -12.72 -5.34
N ASP A 14 12.44 -11.71 -4.99
CA ASP A 14 12.31 -10.46 -5.73
C ASP A 14 12.70 -9.29 -4.85
N ILE A 15 13.30 -8.28 -5.46
CA ILE A 15 13.40 -6.93 -4.90
C ILE A 15 12.42 -6.02 -5.62
N TYR A 16 11.87 -5.08 -4.89
CA TYR A 16 10.96 -4.10 -5.46
C TYR A 16 11.16 -2.72 -4.82
N GLY A 17 10.81 -1.72 -5.58
CA GLY A 17 10.79 -0.35 -5.11
C GLY A 17 9.59 0.39 -5.65
N SER A 18 9.09 1.36 -4.91
CA SER A 18 8.03 2.23 -5.34
C SER A 18 8.27 3.66 -4.90
N GLY A 19 7.84 4.59 -5.75
CA GLY A 19 7.85 6.01 -5.44
C GLY A 19 6.49 6.60 -5.74
N SER A 20 5.96 7.38 -4.80
CA SER A 20 4.68 8.05 -4.95
C SER A 20 4.89 9.53 -5.20
N TYR A 21 4.13 10.05 -6.13
CA TYR A 21 4.13 11.44 -6.53
C TYR A 21 2.76 12.05 -6.34
N LEU A 22 2.67 13.08 -5.51
CA LEU A 22 1.45 13.82 -5.25
C LEU A 22 1.44 15.11 -6.07
N TRP A 23 0.36 15.28 -6.81
CA TRP A 23 0.01 16.51 -7.47
C TRP A 23 -1.27 17.04 -6.84
N HIS A 24 -1.18 18.23 -6.24
CA HIS A 24 -2.31 18.90 -5.61
C HIS A 24 -2.44 20.31 -6.19
N GLU A 25 -3.64 20.63 -6.69
CA GLU A 25 -4.00 21.95 -7.18
C GLU A 25 -5.04 22.56 -6.23
N GLU A 26 -4.67 23.60 -5.50
CA GLU A 26 -5.60 24.37 -4.69
C GLU A 26 -6.06 25.62 -5.47
N ARG A 27 -7.36 25.75 -5.63
CA ARG A 27 -7.98 26.96 -6.16
C ARG A 27 -8.36 27.85 -4.98
N LYS A 28 -7.80 29.04 -4.92
CA LYS A 28 -8.23 30.03 -3.91
C LYS A 28 -9.63 30.54 -4.28
N LEU A 29 -10.50 30.62 -3.26
CA LEU A 29 -11.91 31.07 -3.42
C LEU A 29 -12.05 32.52 -3.90
N ASP A 30 -11.02 33.33 -3.75
CA ASP A 30 -10.97 34.76 -4.14
C ASP A 30 -10.53 35.01 -5.59
N GLY A 31 -10.53 33.97 -6.42
CA GLY A 31 -10.42 34.14 -7.87
C GLY A 31 -9.01 34.47 -8.42
N ASN A 32 -8.04 34.76 -7.59
CA ASN A 32 -6.74 35.30 -8.00
C ASN A 32 -5.55 34.41 -7.62
N GLY A 33 -5.56 33.15 -8.03
CA GLY A 33 -4.37 32.31 -7.96
C GLY A 33 -4.63 30.82 -7.90
N LYS A 34 -3.92 30.07 -8.72
CA LYS A 34 -3.80 28.62 -8.66
C LYS A 34 -2.45 28.28 -8.02
N THR A 35 -2.45 27.63 -6.87
CA THR A 35 -1.21 27.11 -6.29
C THR A 35 -1.06 25.65 -6.69
N ARG A 36 -0.07 25.36 -7.51
CA ARG A 36 0.30 23.99 -7.90
C ARG A 36 1.43 23.49 -7.00
N ASN A 37 1.15 22.53 -6.16
CA ASN A 37 2.16 21.84 -5.37
C ASN A 37 2.42 20.46 -5.96
N LYS A 38 3.61 20.28 -6.52
CA LYS A 38 4.12 19.00 -7.01
C LYS A 38 5.19 18.53 -6.03
N ARG A 39 5.06 17.30 -5.50
CA ARG A 39 6.11 16.72 -4.64
C ARG A 39 6.10 15.21 -4.67
N MET A 40 7.28 14.64 -4.54
CA MET A 40 7.45 13.25 -4.19
C MET A 40 6.98 13.05 -2.75
N SER A 41 6.11 12.09 -2.50
CA SER A 41 5.54 11.85 -1.17
C SER A 41 6.31 10.81 -0.39
N ASP A 42 6.67 9.72 -1.03
CA ASP A 42 7.37 8.61 -0.40
C ASP A 42 8.18 7.80 -1.42
N ILE A 43 9.24 7.17 -0.94
CA ILE A 43 10.00 6.15 -1.64
C ILE A 43 10.11 4.96 -0.70
N SER A 44 9.77 3.78 -1.17
CA SER A 44 9.94 2.54 -0.45
C SER A 44 10.75 1.54 -1.27
N ALA A 45 11.44 0.65 -0.57
CA ALA A 45 12.15 -0.47 -1.13
C ALA A 45 11.90 -1.72 -0.30
N GLY A 46 11.77 -2.85 -0.94
CA GLY A 46 11.45 -4.10 -0.27
C GLY A 46 12.03 -5.31 -0.96
N ILE A 47 11.94 -6.42 -0.23
CA ILE A 47 12.29 -7.75 -0.69
C ILE A 47 11.14 -8.69 -0.38
N SER A 48 10.83 -9.59 -1.29
CA SER A 48 9.88 -10.67 -1.08
C SER A 48 10.51 -12.02 -1.40
N HIS A 49 10.15 -13.02 -0.63
CA HIS A 49 10.60 -14.39 -0.81
C HIS A 49 9.43 -15.37 -0.79
N THR A 50 9.41 -16.25 -1.79
CA THR A 50 8.41 -17.31 -1.91
C THR A 50 8.92 -18.56 -1.21
N PHE A 51 8.34 -18.90 -0.06
CA PHE A 51 8.69 -20.11 0.69
C PHE A 51 7.99 -21.34 0.13
N LEU A 52 6.74 -21.19 -0.29
CA LEU A 52 5.94 -22.26 -0.87
C LEU A 52 5.27 -21.75 -2.14
N LYS A 53 5.36 -22.54 -3.21
CA LYS A 53 4.62 -22.28 -4.45
C LYS A 53 3.25 -22.93 -4.38
N ASP A 54 2.27 -22.34 -5.06
CA ASP A 54 0.95 -22.92 -5.16
C ASP A 54 0.99 -24.29 -5.87
N GLY A 55 0.32 -25.27 -5.27
CA GLY A 55 0.28 -26.64 -5.72
C GLY A 55 -0.71 -27.45 -4.87
N LYS A 56 -0.29 -28.53 -4.25
CA LYS A 56 -1.12 -29.22 -3.24
C LYS A 56 -1.42 -28.31 -2.05
N ASN A 57 -0.41 -27.58 -1.57
CA ASN A 57 -0.53 -26.61 -0.50
C ASN A 57 -0.66 -25.18 -1.07
N PRO A 58 -1.30 -24.27 -0.33
CA PRO A 58 -1.32 -22.86 -0.69
C PRO A 58 0.11 -22.29 -0.82
N ALA A 59 0.30 -21.32 -1.69
CA ALA A 59 1.54 -20.55 -1.76
C ALA A 59 1.74 -19.73 -0.47
N LEU A 60 3.00 -19.50 -0.12
CA LEU A 60 3.38 -18.63 0.98
C LEU A 60 4.52 -17.71 0.55
N ILE A 61 4.28 -16.43 0.60
CA ILE A 61 5.25 -15.38 0.26
C ILE A 61 5.38 -14.47 1.48
N ALA A 62 6.60 -14.26 1.97
CA ALA A 62 6.87 -13.23 2.96
C ALA A 62 7.55 -12.03 2.31
N PHE A 63 7.34 -10.85 2.88
CA PHE A 63 7.94 -9.62 2.40
C PHE A 63 8.36 -8.71 3.55
N LEU A 64 9.41 -7.95 3.28
CA LEU A 64 9.92 -6.90 4.15
C LEU A 64 10.14 -5.65 3.30
N GLU A 65 9.54 -4.55 3.72
CA GLU A 65 9.63 -3.26 3.03
C GLU A 65 10.08 -2.18 4.00
N SER A 66 10.93 -1.29 3.54
CA SER A 66 11.34 -0.09 4.27
C SER A 66 10.98 1.16 3.49
N THR A 67 10.37 2.12 4.16
CA THR A 67 10.20 3.46 3.61
C THR A 67 11.51 4.23 3.78
N VAL A 68 12.18 4.51 2.66
CA VAL A 68 13.49 5.17 2.61
C VAL A 68 13.33 6.69 2.72
N TYR A 69 12.27 7.22 2.12
CA TYR A 69 11.98 8.64 2.11
C TYR A 69 10.48 8.89 2.21
N GLU A 70 10.10 9.78 3.12
CA GLU A 70 8.72 10.26 3.26
C GLU A 70 8.74 11.75 3.55
N LYS A 71 8.07 12.55 2.72
CA LYS A 71 7.95 14.00 2.93
C LYS A 71 6.54 14.32 3.42
N SER A 72 6.43 14.71 4.67
CA SER A 72 5.18 15.20 5.25
C SER A 72 4.96 16.69 4.97
N ARG A 73 3.71 17.15 5.11
CA ARG A 73 3.26 18.53 4.84
C ARG A 73 4.03 19.60 5.62
N ASN A 74 4.54 19.26 6.80
CA ASN A 74 5.31 20.16 7.66
C ASN A 74 6.73 19.61 7.82
N LYS A 75 7.71 20.20 7.13
CA LYS A 75 9.17 20.10 7.30
C LYS A 75 9.74 18.85 8.02
N ALA A 76 8.98 17.79 8.17
CA ALA A 76 9.39 16.60 8.89
C ALA A 76 10.34 15.77 8.02
N SER A 77 11.51 15.56 8.55
CA SER A 77 12.47 14.59 8.07
C SER A 77 11.86 13.20 7.88
N SER A 78 12.44 12.44 6.99
CA SER A 78 12.11 11.05 6.71
C SER A 78 11.92 10.23 8.00
N GLY A 79 10.70 9.80 8.28
CA GLY A 79 10.49 8.75 9.28
C GLY A 79 10.77 7.41 8.64
N LYS A 80 11.76 6.71 9.15
CA LYS A 80 12.00 5.32 8.76
C LYS A 80 10.85 4.47 9.26
N SER A 81 10.19 3.75 8.36
CA SER A 81 9.18 2.77 8.73
C SER A 81 9.50 1.43 8.07
N TRP A 82 9.12 0.36 8.75
CA TRP A 82 9.30 -1.00 8.29
C TRP A 82 7.94 -1.68 8.19
N LEU A 83 7.69 -2.33 7.08
CA LEU A 83 6.52 -3.17 6.88
C LEU A 83 7.00 -4.61 6.71
N ILE A 84 6.55 -5.48 7.59
CA ILE A 84 6.77 -6.92 7.51
C ILE A 84 5.44 -7.61 7.31
N GLY A 85 5.37 -8.58 6.43
CA GLY A 85 4.14 -9.31 6.21
C GLY A 85 4.33 -10.59 5.43
N ALA A 86 3.22 -11.27 5.26
CA ALA A 86 3.12 -12.48 4.46
C ALA A 86 1.79 -12.53 3.71
N THR A 87 1.84 -13.12 2.53
CA THR A 87 0.66 -13.42 1.72
C THR A 87 0.63 -14.93 1.48
N THR A 88 -0.51 -15.52 1.74
CA THR A 88 -0.83 -16.88 1.31
C THR A 88 -1.92 -16.82 0.26
N TYR A 89 -1.83 -17.66 -0.77
CA TYR A 89 -2.88 -17.76 -1.77
C TYR A 89 -3.04 -19.18 -2.28
N LYS A 90 -4.24 -19.48 -2.76
CA LYS A 90 -4.59 -20.74 -3.41
C LYS A 90 -5.36 -20.45 -4.69
N ALA A 91 -4.85 -20.93 -5.80
CA ALA A 91 -5.54 -20.90 -7.07
C ALA A 91 -6.46 -22.11 -7.20
N ILE A 92 -7.74 -21.86 -7.48
CA ILE A 92 -8.77 -22.85 -7.76
C ILE A 92 -9.50 -22.31 -8.99
N ASP A 93 -8.94 -22.58 -10.18
CA ASP A 93 -9.42 -22.03 -11.45
C ASP A 93 -10.96 -22.01 -11.57
N PRO A 94 -11.60 -20.87 -11.88
CA PRO A 94 -11.03 -19.57 -12.27
C PRO A 94 -10.81 -18.56 -11.11
N ILE A 95 -10.80 -19.02 -9.88
CA ILE A 95 -10.77 -18.21 -8.68
C ILE A 95 -9.39 -18.32 -8.01
N VAL A 96 -8.90 -17.22 -7.46
CA VAL A 96 -7.75 -17.20 -6.55
C VAL A 96 -8.19 -16.60 -5.22
N LEU A 97 -8.05 -17.37 -4.16
CA LEU A 97 -8.24 -16.91 -2.80
C LEU A 97 -6.89 -16.47 -2.23
N SER A 98 -6.82 -15.32 -1.60
CA SER A 98 -5.60 -14.85 -0.96
C SER A 98 -5.87 -14.18 0.39
N LEU A 99 -4.88 -14.25 1.27
CA LEU A 99 -4.88 -13.60 2.56
C LEU A 99 -3.52 -12.96 2.78
N THR A 100 -3.50 -11.66 3.00
CA THR A 100 -2.30 -10.91 3.38
C THR A 100 -2.41 -10.44 4.82
N ALA A 101 -1.39 -10.70 5.62
CA ALA A 101 -1.23 -10.15 6.96
C ALA A 101 0.07 -9.36 7.00
N ALA A 102 0.03 -8.15 7.55
CA ALA A 102 1.20 -7.29 7.65
C ALA A 102 1.19 -6.45 8.94
N TYR A 103 2.38 -6.08 9.39
CA TYR A 103 2.59 -5.19 10.52
C TYR A 103 3.57 -4.09 10.15
N ARG A 104 3.17 -2.84 10.39
CA ARG A 104 4.01 -1.67 10.14
C ARG A 104 4.53 -1.09 11.44
N ILE A 105 5.83 -0.94 11.51
CA ILE A 105 6.56 -0.30 12.60
C ILE A 105 6.99 1.08 12.13
N ASN A 106 6.48 2.12 12.79
CA ASN A 106 6.85 3.49 12.49
C ASN A 106 7.95 3.97 13.43
N GLY A 107 9.00 4.56 12.87
CA GLY A 107 10.07 5.20 13.62
C GLY A 107 9.62 6.52 14.23
N SER A 108 10.36 7.00 15.23
CA SER A 108 10.18 8.33 15.79
C SER A 108 10.78 9.39 14.86
N LYS A 109 10.13 10.55 14.81
CA LYS A 109 10.61 11.75 14.09
C LYS A 109 10.78 12.87 15.10
N THR A 110 11.84 13.66 14.97
CA THR A 110 11.97 14.92 15.69
C THR A 110 11.38 16.03 14.83
N LEU A 111 10.39 16.73 15.36
CA LEU A 111 9.81 17.92 14.73
C LEU A 111 10.69 19.16 15.03
N SER A 112 10.41 20.29 14.37
CA SER A 112 10.98 21.58 14.76
C SER A 112 10.58 21.84 16.20
N ASP A 113 11.47 22.21 17.10
CA ASP A 113 11.31 22.44 18.55
C ASP A 113 11.62 21.21 19.44
N ASP A 114 12.46 20.29 18.96
CA ASP A 114 12.90 19.08 19.68
C ASP A 114 11.79 18.14 20.15
N VAL A 115 10.57 18.32 19.68
CA VAL A 115 9.42 17.47 19.99
C VAL A 115 9.53 16.15 19.24
N LYS A 116 9.53 15.03 19.96
CA LYS A 116 9.55 13.68 19.39
C LYS A 116 8.14 13.21 19.04
N TYR A 117 7.86 13.06 17.76
CA TYR A 117 6.62 12.48 17.27
C TYR A 117 6.85 11.04 16.78
N LYS A 118 5.98 10.13 17.18
CA LYS A 118 5.92 8.75 16.70
C LYS A 118 4.52 8.41 16.24
N ALA A 119 4.35 8.16 14.97
CA ALA A 119 3.11 7.61 14.43
C ALA A 119 2.85 6.20 15.04
N GLY A 120 1.60 5.90 15.35
CA GLY A 120 1.24 4.60 15.87
C GLY A 120 1.57 3.48 14.86
N ASN A 121 2.10 2.38 15.36
CA ASN A 121 2.26 1.18 14.55
C ASN A 121 0.88 0.66 14.14
N TYR A 122 0.80 -0.08 13.04
CA TYR A 122 -0.47 -0.69 12.67
C TYR A 122 -0.30 -2.10 12.11
N TRP A 123 -1.32 -2.91 12.31
CA TRP A 123 -1.47 -4.20 11.66
C TRP A 123 -2.52 -4.12 10.57
N MET A 124 -2.40 -4.97 9.59
CA MET A 124 -3.31 -5.09 8.48
C MET A 124 -3.61 -6.56 8.21
N LEU A 125 -4.88 -6.87 7.98
CA LEU A 125 -5.34 -8.16 7.51
C LEU A 125 -6.22 -7.93 6.28
N ASN A 126 -5.92 -8.63 5.19
CA ASN A 126 -6.54 -8.38 3.90
C ASN A 126 -6.86 -9.70 3.17
N PRO A 127 -8.03 -10.29 3.43
CA PRO A 127 -8.57 -11.37 2.60
C PRO A 127 -9.06 -10.83 1.27
N ASN A 128 -8.74 -11.55 0.21
CA ASN A 128 -9.06 -11.22 -1.17
C ASN A 128 -9.55 -12.42 -1.95
N ILE A 129 -10.45 -12.16 -2.88
CA ILE A 129 -10.85 -13.10 -3.93
C ILE A 129 -10.60 -12.44 -5.29
N SER A 130 -9.95 -13.17 -6.18
CA SER A 130 -9.75 -12.77 -7.57
C SER A 130 -10.43 -13.76 -8.49
N PHE A 131 -11.04 -13.26 -9.54
CA PHE A 131 -11.74 -14.06 -10.56
C PHE A 131 -11.19 -13.69 -11.94
N ALA A 132 -10.67 -14.69 -12.65
CA ALA A 132 -10.28 -14.55 -14.05
C ALA A 132 -11.51 -14.72 -14.93
N ALA A 133 -12.09 -13.61 -15.41
CA ALA A 133 -13.24 -13.64 -16.31
C ALA A 133 -12.87 -14.19 -17.69
N ASN A 134 -11.65 -13.93 -18.14
CA ASN A 134 -11.01 -14.50 -19.33
C ASN A 134 -9.49 -14.24 -19.26
N ASP A 135 -8.76 -14.62 -20.31
CA ASP A 135 -7.28 -14.47 -20.39
C ASP A 135 -6.78 -13.03 -20.28
N ARG A 136 -7.67 -12.04 -20.37
CA ARG A 136 -7.31 -10.62 -20.37
C ARG A 136 -7.95 -9.84 -19.23
N ILE A 137 -9.05 -10.32 -18.65
CA ILE A 137 -9.83 -9.59 -17.64
C ILE A 137 -9.80 -10.36 -16.35
N SER A 138 -9.36 -9.68 -15.29
CA SER A 138 -9.43 -10.16 -13.92
C SER A 138 -10.23 -9.19 -13.05
N LEU A 139 -11.04 -9.72 -12.15
CA LEU A 139 -11.79 -8.98 -11.16
C LEU A 139 -11.29 -9.37 -9.77
N THR A 140 -11.18 -8.42 -8.87
CA THR A 140 -10.72 -8.66 -7.49
C THR A 140 -11.67 -7.97 -6.53
N GLY A 141 -11.97 -8.63 -5.43
CA GLY A 141 -12.73 -8.05 -4.34
C GLY A 141 -12.17 -8.50 -3.00
N GLY A 142 -12.31 -7.68 -1.98
CA GLY A 142 -11.83 -8.05 -0.67
C GLY A 142 -12.13 -7.03 0.40
N ILE A 143 -11.70 -7.37 1.60
CA ILE A 143 -11.85 -6.55 2.79
C ILE A 143 -10.44 -6.32 3.36
N GLN A 144 -10.19 -5.13 3.86
CA GLN A 144 -8.97 -4.79 4.57
C GLN A 144 -9.33 -4.30 5.97
N TRP A 145 -8.86 -4.99 6.98
CA TRP A 145 -8.89 -4.53 8.36
C TRP A 145 -7.55 -3.92 8.73
N LEU A 146 -7.62 -2.75 9.33
CA LEU A 146 -6.45 -1.98 9.73
C LEU A 146 -6.63 -1.54 11.18
N GLY A 147 -5.76 -2.00 12.07
CA GLY A 147 -5.75 -1.61 13.46
C GLY A 147 -4.53 -0.75 13.76
N LYS A 148 -4.75 0.54 14.06
CA LYS A 148 -3.72 1.52 14.35
C LYS A 148 -3.58 1.71 15.85
N GLN A 149 -2.34 1.66 16.36
CA GLN A 149 -2.01 2.06 17.72
C GLN A 149 -2.01 3.59 17.86
N PRO A 150 -2.17 4.13 19.08
CA PRO A 150 -2.11 5.56 19.31
C PRO A 150 -0.80 6.18 18.83
N ASP A 151 -0.91 7.37 18.23
CA ASP A 151 0.24 8.23 17.99
C ASP A 151 0.78 8.74 19.33
N ARG A 152 2.07 9.05 19.38
CA ARG A 152 2.73 9.56 20.58
C ARG A 152 3.51 10.84 20.28
N ILE A 153 3.39 11.80 21.19
CA ILE A 153 4.20 13.03 21.24
C ILE A 153 4.95 13.04 22.57
N ASP A 154 6.27 13.11 22.53
CA ASP A 154 7.15 13.02 23.70
C ASP A 154 6.82 11.83 24.64
N GLY A 155 6.47 10.69 24.02
CA GLY A 155 6.10 9.47 24.74
C GLY A 155 4.66 9.40 25.24
N LYS A 156 3.92 10.52 25.26
CA LYS A 156 2.50 10.57 25.66
C LYS A 156 1.59 10.18 24.50
N LYS A 157 0.50 9.49 24.79
CA LYS A 157 -0.52 9.10 23.80
C LYS A 157 -1.35 10.32 23.43
N GLU A 158 -1.38 10.67 22.14
CA GLU A 158 -2.15 11.81 21.61
C GLU A 158 -3.40 11.39 20.85
N SER A 159 -3.55 10.10 20.55
CA SER A 159 -4.74 9.58 19.87
C SER A 159 -5.24 8.30 20.51
N ALA A 160 -6.48 7.92 20.21
CA ALA A 160 -7.02 6.62 20.59
C ALA A 160 -6.56 5.52 19.65
N ARG A 161 -6.65 4.26 20.11
CA ARG A 161 -6.56 3.11 19.20
C ARG A 161 -7.72 3.17 18.21
N ASN A 162 -7.43 2.99 16.95
CA ASN A 162 -8.44 3.02 15.90
C ASN A 162 -8.38 1.74 15.06
N THR A 163 -9.56 1.20 14.75
CA THR A 163 -9.70 0.08 13.81
C THR A 163 -10.56 0.55 12.66
N SER A 164 -10.07 0.40 11.45
CA SER A 164 -10.77 0.77 10.22
C SER A 164 -10.96 -0.45 9.33
N THR A 165 -12.12 -0.53 8.70
CA THR A 165 -12.47 -1.57 7.75
C THR A 165 -12.71 -0.93 6.39
N TYR A 166 -12.04 -1.47 5.38
CA TYR A 166 -12.19 -1.01 4.00
C TYR A 166 -12.68 -2.17 3.14
N ALA A 167 -13.64 -1.90 2.27
CA ALA A 167 -13.93 -2.77 1.14
C ALA A 167 -13.15 -2.26 -0.07
N HIS A 168 -12.59 -3.18 -0.86
CA HIS A 168 -11.88 -2.82 -2.09
C HIS A 168 -12.29 -3.74 -3.24
N PHE A 169 -12.29 -3.15 -4.42
CA PHE A 169 -12.60 -3.81 -5.68
C PHE A 169 -11.54 -3.42 -6.69
N GLY A 170 -11.17 -4.35 -7.53
CA GLY A 170 -10.20 -4.13 -8.58
C GLY A 170 -10.61 -4.80 -9.88
N ALA A 171 -10.14 -4.24 -10.99
CA ALA A 171 -10.25 -4.84 -12.32
C ALA A 171 -8.90 -4.71 -13.02
N GLY A 172 -8.44 -5.79 -13.63
CA GLY A 172 -7.24 -5.81 -14.46
C GLY A 172 -7.61 -6.12 -15.91
N PHE A 173 -6.96 -5.45 -16.84
CA PHE A 173 -7.09 -5.69 -18.27
C PHE A 173 -5.72 -5.82 -18.91
N GLY A 174 -5.41 -7.00 -19.43
CA GLY A 174 -4.19 -7.28 -20.20
C GLY A 174 -4.30 -6.81 -21.64
N PHE A 175 -3.51 -5.83 -22.02
CA PHE A 175 -3.41 -5.37 -23.42
C PHE A 175 -2.55 -6.31 -24.27
N THR A 176 -1.42 -6.71 -23.67
CA THR A 176 -0.45 -7.63 -24.26
C THR A 176 -0.04 -8.67 -23.23
N LYS A 177 0.82 -9.63 -23.61
CA LYS A 177 1.40 -10.60 -22.66
C LYS A 177 2.27 -9.95 -21.58
N THR A 178 2.73 -8.71 -21.80
CA THR A 178 3.67 -8.00 -20.93
C THR A 178 3.10 -6.70 -20.36
N ALA A 179 1.93 -6.25 -20.81
CA ALA A 179 1.35 -4.98 -20.36
C ALA A 179 -0.09 -5.14 -19.90
N ALA A 180 -0.42 -4.58 -18.74
CA ALA A 180 -1.75 -4.60 -18.14
C ALA A 180 -2.13 -3.24 -17.55
N LEU A 181 -3.41 -2.91 -17.63
CA LEU A 181 -4.04 -1.80 -16.92
C LEU A 181 -4.75 -2.36 -15.69
N ASN A 182 -4.56 -1.70 -14.56
CA ASN A 182 -5.21 -2.02 -13.32
C ASN A 182 -6.01 -0.82 -12.80
N ALA A 183 -7.24 -1.05 -12.44
CA ALA A 183 -8.09 -0.08 -11.76
C ALA A 183 -8.52 -0.66 -10.42
N SER A 184 -8.46 0.12 -9.35
CA SER A 184 -8.95 -0.30 -8.04
C SER A 184 -9.66 0.82 -7.31
N ALA A 185 -10.69 0.45 -6.57
CA ALA A 185 -11.44 1.36 -5.71
C ALA A 185 -11.46 0.81 -4.29
N ARG A 186 -11.31 1.69 -3.30
CA ARG A 186 -11.35 1.35 -1.89
C ARG A 186 -12.32 2.28 -1.16
N PHE A 187 -13.17 1.71 -0.32
CA PHE A 187 -14.19 2.43 0.44
C PHE A 187 -14.06 2.12 1.92
N ASN A 188 -14.11 3.13 2.76
CA ASN A 188 -14.18 2.93 4.21
C ASN A 188 -15.63 2.57 4.60
N VAL A 189 -15.79 1.43 5.29
CA VAL A 189 -17.10 0.93 5.75
C VAL A 189 -17.27 1.04 7.26
N SER A 190 -16.27 1.47 8.02
CA SER A 190 -16.27 1.48 9.49
C SER A 190 -16.34 2.84 10.16
N GLY A 191 -16.69 3.89 9.46
CA GLY A 191 -16.71 5.23 10.08
C GLY A 191 -16.78 6.37 9.07
N GLN A 192 -15.82 7.29 9.12
CA GLN A 192 -15.80 8.41 8.17
C GLN A 192 -15.73 7.89 6.72
N SER A 193 -16.67 8.32 5.91
CA SER A 193 -16.72 7.96 4.50
C SER A 193 -15.46 8.49 3.79
N SER A 194 -14.64 7.61 3.31
CA SER A 194 -13.52 7.93 2.43
C SER A 194 -13.49 6.94 1.29
N SER A 195 -13.21 7.44 0.10
CA SER A 195 -13.04 6.61 -1.08
C SER A 195 -11.71 6.94 -1.76
N GLU A 196 -11.08 5.94 -2.30
CA GLU A 196 -9.83 6.06 -3.05
C GLU A 196 -9.98 5.30 -4.36
N LEU A 197 -9.62 5.94 -5.47
CA LEU A 197 -9.54 5.34 -6.77
C LEU A 197 -8.07 5.34 -7.22
N LYS A 198 -7.57 4.19 -7.63
CA LYS A 198 -6.22 4.02 -8.19
C LYS A 198 -6.30 3.47 -9.60
N LEU A 199 -5.52 4.06 -10.50
CA LEU A 199 -5.27 3.56 -11.83
C LEU A 199 -3.77 3.28 -11.96
N GLY A 200 -3.42 2.15 -12.51
CA GLY A 200 -2.03 1.74 -12.69
C GLY A 200 -1.82 1.02 -14.01
N VAL A 201 -0.65 1.18 -14.58
CA VAL A 201 -0.17 0.41 -15.73
C VAL A 201 1.01 -0.41 -15.26
N GLN A 202 1.00 -1.69 -15.57
CA GLN A 202 2.08 -2.62 -15.27
C GLN A 202 2.69 -3.08 -16.58
N HIS A 203 4.01 -3.07 -16.64
CA HIS A 203 4.78 -3.67 -17.75
C HIS A 203 5.84 -4.62 -17.17
N THR A 204 5.91 -5.81 -17.75
CA THR A 204 6.91 -6.83 -17.39
C THR A 204 7.93 -6.92 -18.53
N PHE A 205 9.20 -6.82 -18.20
CA PHE A 205 10.32 -6.90 -19.14
C PHE A 205 10.87 -8.32 -19.24
#